data_4fa80c9473a0d328d88c756027400850
#
_entry.id   4fa80c9473a0d328d88c756027400850
#
_cell.length_a   1.000
_cell.length_b   1.000
_cell.length_c   1.000
_cell.angle_alpha   90.00
_cell.angle_beta   90.00
_cell.angle_gamma   90.00
#
_symmetry.space_group_name_H-M   'P 1'
#
loop_
_entity.id
_entity.type
_entity.pdbx_description
1 polymer ?
#
loop_
_entity_poly.entity_id
_entity_poly.type
_entity_poly.pdbx_seq_one_letter_code
_entity_poly.pdbx_strand_id
1 'polypeptide(L)'
;QVVGLKNVMRNELSVEVHGLDDLRHLAGPAVLVANHASHLDTAVLLSTLPAKRRRRTAVGIVGDYFFESWLRSGASAIAFNTFPIEQKGAPTRTAADLLGRGWSVVVFPEGTRSRDGFMRPFQMNAAQLAVQSQVPVIPVGIRGTYAAMPRGSYWPLAGRPRVGIRYGPPILPRPGETPQEFAPTIVAAVKQL
;
A
#
# COMPACT_ATOMS: atom_id res chain seq x y z
N GLN A 1 -19.26 2.72 -0.53
CA GLN A 1 -18.24 3.11 -1.51
C GLN A 1 -17.32 1.96 -1.94
N VAL A 2 -16.99 1.01 -1.07
CA VAL A 2 -15.97 -0.03 -1.35
C VAL A 2 -16.55 -1.35 -1.89
N VAL A 3 -17.84 -1.58 -1.77
CA VAL A 3 -18.51 -2.77 -2.34
C VAL A 3 -18.43 -2.74 -3.87
N GLY A 4 -18.58 -1.58 -4.47
CA GLY A 4 -18.42 -1.38 -5.92
C GLY A 4 -16.99 -1.69 -6.41
N LEU A 5 -15.95 -1.20 -5.72
CA LEU A 5 -14.56 -1.45 -6.09
C LEU A 5 -14.22 -2.94 -6.13
N LYS A 6 -14.64 -3.70 -5.11
CA LYS A 6 -14.38 -5.14 -5.07
C LYS A 6 -15.01 -5.88 -6.26
N ASN A 7 -16.24 -5.52 -6.62
CA ASN A 7 -16.94 -6.13 -7.74
C ASN A 7 -16.27 -5.74 -9.07
N VAL A 8 -15.92 -4.47 -9.25
CA VAL A 8 -15.17 -4.01 -10.42
C VAL A 8 -13.86 -4.76 -10.55
N MET A 9 -13.05 -4.81 -9.49
CA MET A 9 -11.77 -5.54 -9.55
C MET A 9 -11.95 -7.03 -9.86
N ARG A 10 -12.98 -7.69 -9.34
CA ARG A 10 -13.26 -9.10 -9.65
C ARG A 10 -13.73 -9.35 -11.07
N ASN A 11 -14.41 -8.38 -11.67
CA ASN A 11 -14.87 -8.49 -13.05
C ASN A 11 -13.74 -8.21 -14.05
N GLU A 12 -12.89 -7.23 -13.75
CA GLU A 12 -11.82 -6.77 -14.64
C GLU A 12 -10.52 -7.56 -14.51
N LEU A 13 -10.27 -8.18 -13.34
CA LEU A 13 -9.02 -8.87 -13.01
C LEU A 13 -9.29 -10.29 -12.50
N SER A 14 -8.32 -11.18 -12.75
CA SER A 14 -8.21 -12.45 -12.02
C SER A 14 -7.24 -12.25 -10.85
N VAL A 15 -7.78 -11.95 -9.65
CA VAL A 15 -6.96 -11.62 -8.47
C VAL A 15 -6.76 -12.87 -7.60
N GLU A 16 -5.49 -13.24 -7.41
CA GLU A 16 -5.06 -14.29 -6.48
C GLU A 16 -4.54 -13.64 -5.18
N VAL A 17 -5.02 -14.10 -4.02
CA VAL A 17 -4.75 -13.49 -2.72
C VAL A 17 -4.21 -14.52 -1.73
N HIS A 18 -3.07 -14.21 -1.10
CA HIS A 18 -2.44 -15.05 -0.08
C HIS A 18 -2.12 -14.27 1.20
N GLY A 19 -2.01 -14.96 2.34
CA GLY A 19 -1.54 -14.42 3.61
C GLY A 19 -2.53 -13.50 4.34
N LEU A 20 -3.84 -13.65 4.09
CA LEU A 20 -4.86 -12.82 4.76
C LEU A 20 -5.13 -13.22 6.21
N ASP A 21 -4.75 -14.41 6.63
CA ASP A 21 -5.12 -14.94 7.95
C ASP A 21 -4.43 -14.17 9.06
N ASP A 22 -3.16 -13.85 8.92
CA ASP A 22 -2.43 -13.01 9.88
C ASP A 22 -3.06 -11.61 10.02
N LEU A 23 -3.56 -11.06 8.93
CA LEU A 23 -4.24 -9.78 8.92
C LEU A 23 -5.61 -9.78 9.62
N ARG A 24 -6.32 -10.89 9.57
CA ARG A 24 -7.64 -11.03 10.23
C ARG A 24 -7.51 -11.02 11.75
N HIS A 25 -6.42 -11.63 12.24
CA HIS A 25 -6.16 -11.78 13.67
C HIS A 25 -5.34 -10.62 14.26
N LEU A 26 -4.71 -9.80 13.43
CA LEU A 26 -3.93 -8.66 13.90
C LEU A 26 -4.82 -7.61 14.57
N ALA A 27 -4.61 -7.40 15.86
CA ALA A 27 -5.24 -6.32 16.61
C ALA A 27 -4.54 -4.98 16.32
N GLY A 28 -5.29 -3.87 16.34
CA GLY A 28 -4.75 -2.52 16.21
C GLY A 28 -4.33 -2.11 14.79
N PRO A 29 -3.71 -0.92 14.69
CA PRO A 29 -3.23 -0.35 13.44
C PRO A 29 -1.94 -1.02 12.96
N ALA A 30 -1.62 -0.84 11.69
CA ALA A 30 -0.38 -1.31 11.08
C ALA A 30 0.04 -0.42 9.91
N VAL A 31 1.32 -0.43 9.57
CA VAL A 31 1.83 0.13 8.31
C VAL A 31 1.91 -0.99 7.28
N LEU A 32 1.06 -0.93 6.24
CA LEU A 32 1.14 -1.85 5.11
C LEU A 32 2.15 -1.30 4.12
N VAL A 33 3.22 -2.05 3.87
CA VAL A 33 4.32 -1.63 2.98
C VAL A 33 4.30 -2.48 1.73
N ALA A 34 4.06 -1.85 0.58
CA ALA A 34 3.92 -2.55 -0.70
C ALA A 34 4.89 -2.00 -1.76
N ASN A 35 5.27 -2.86 -2.72
CA ASN A 35 5.88 -2.41 -3.97
C ASN A 35 4.84 -1.66 -4.84
N HIS A 36 5.32 -0.81 -5.77
CA HIS A 36 4.45 0.06 -6.57
C HIS A 36 4.79 0.03 -8.06
N ALA A 37 3.98 -0.67 -8.84
CA ALA A 37 4.18 -0.83 -10.27
C ALA A 37 3.06 -0.21 -11.12
N SER A 38 1.85 -0.07 -10.56
CA SER A 38 0.68 0.42 -11.30
C SER A 38 -0.30 1.18 -10.40
N HIS A 39 -1.15 2.00 -10.98
CA HIS A 39 -2.31 2.58 -10.27
C HIS A 39 -3.27 1.51 -9.73
N LEU A 40 -3.27 0.30 -10.31
CA LEU A 40 -4.04 -0.83 -9.82
C LEU A 40 -3.62 -1.32 -8.44
N ASP A 41 -2.37 -1.08 -8.01
CA ASP A 41 -1.85 -1.61 -6.75
C ASP A 41 -2.71 -1.19 -5.56
N THR A 42 -3.06 0.08 -5.49
CA THR A 42 -3.93 0.61 -4.43
C THR A 42 -5.32 -0.04 -4.47
N ALA A 43 -5.91 -0.16 -5.66
CA ALA A 43 -7.24 -0.73 -5.84
C ALA A 43 -7.26 -2.22 -5.47
N VAL A 44 -6.27 -2.98 -5.92
CA VAL A 44 -6.11 -4.41 -5.59
C VAL A 44 -5.91 -4.59 -4.09
N LEU A 45 -4.98 -3.85 -3.49
CA LEU A 45 -4.69 -3.93 -2.05
C LEU A 45 -5.96 -3.64 -1.23
N LEU A 46 -6.63 -2.53 -1.46
CA LEU A 46 -7.82 -2.18 -0.69
C LEU A 46 -8.99 -3.12 -0.95
N SER A 47 -9.19 -3.62 -2.18
CA SER A 47 -10.28 -4.56 -2.49
C SER A 47 -10.14 -5.91 -1.80
N THR A 48 -8.89 -6.34 -1.55
CA THR A 48 -8.57 -7.64 -0.94
C THR A 48 -8.51 -7.60 0.58
N LEU A 49 -8.32 -6.42 1.19
CA LEU A 49 -8.31 -6.28 2.65
C LEU A 49 -9.64 -6.73 3.29
N PRO A 50 -9.59 -7.37 4.48
CA PRO A 50 -10.77 -7.63 5.30
C PRO A 50 -11.58 -6.34 5.53
N ALA A 51 -12.91 -6.42 5.44
CA ALA A 51 -13.79 -5.24 5.47
C ALA A 51 -13.59 -4.34 6.69
N LYS A 52 -13.37 -4.94 7.86
CA LYS A 52 -13.12 -4.20 9.12
C LYS A 52 -11.83 -3.37 9.03
N ARG A 53 -10.73 -3.96 8.52
CA ARG A 53 -9.45 -3.28 8.36
C ARG A 53 -9.52 -2.21 7.26
N ARG A 54 -10.08 -2.56 6.11
CA ARG A 54 -10.22 -1.63 4.98
C ARG A 54 -10.92 -0.33 5.34
N ARG A 55 -11.97 -0.38 6.17
CA ARG A 55 -12.70 0.82 6.63
C ARG A 55 -11.85 1.77 7.49
N ARG A 56 -10.76 1.26 8.05
CA ARG A 56 -9.78 2.02 8.86
C ARG A 56 -8.38 1.91 8.26
N THR A 57 -8.30 1.98 6.94
CA THR A 57 -7.04 2.04 6.21
C THR A 57 -7.03 3.28 5.33
N ALA A 58 -5.99 4.08 5.47
CA ALA A 58 -5.72 5.24 4.63
C ALA A 58 -4.49 4.98 3.74
N VAL A 59 -4.43 5.59 2.57
CA VAL A 59 -3.34 5.41 1.61
C VAL A 59 -2.53 6.70 1.53
N GLY A 60 -1.23 6.59 1.78
CA GLY A 60 -0.30 7.70 1.64
C GLY A 60 0.04 7.95 0.18
N ILE A 61 -0.11 9.19 -0.27
CA ILE A 61 0.25 9.64 -1.61
C ILE A 61 1.28 10.76 -1.50
N VAL A 62 2.34 10.69 -2.31
CA VAL A 62 3.35 11.74 -2.41
C VAL A 62 2.72 13.02 -2.96
N GLY A 63 2.95 14.17 -2.29
CA GLY A 63 2.19 15.42 -2.47
C GLY A 63 2.13 15.98 -3.89
N ASP A 64 3.23 15.95 -4.65
CA ASP A 64 3.26 16.52 -6.02
C ASP A 64 2.38 15.73 -7.00
N TYR A 65 2.17 14.44 -6.73
CA TYR A 65 1.32 13.57 -7.54
C TYR A 65 -0.18 13.73 -7.19
N PHE A 66 -0.48 14.22 -6.00
CA PHE A 66 -1.86 14.40 -5.53
C PHE A 66 -2.61 15.46 -6.35
N PHE A 67 -1.95 16.56 -6.68
CA PHE A 67 -2.59 17.66 -7.43
C PHE A 67 -2.84 17.32 -8.90
N GLU A 68 -1.93 16.63 -9.58
CA GLU A 68 -2.13 16.27 -10.99
C GLU A 68 -3.14 15.13 -11.20
N SER A 69 -3.14 14.14 -10.30
CA SER A 69 -4.05 13.00 -10.42
C SER A 69 -5.44 13.29 -9.88
N TRP A 70 -5.58 14.18 -8.89
CA TRP A 70 -6.87 14.52 -8.28
C TRP A 70 -7.79 15.31 -9.22
N LEU A 71 -7.24 16.25 -9.98
CA LEU A 71 -7.98 17.00 -11.00
C LEU A 71 -8.44 16.12 -12.17
N ARG A 72 -7.74 15.01 -12.47
CA ARG A 72 -8.08 14.07 -13.54
C ARG A 72 -8.87 12.83 -13.08
N SER A 73 -8.91 12.56 -11.79
CA SER A 73 -9.49 11.32 -11.23
C SER A 73 -10.32 11.57 -9.98
N GLY A 74 -11.06 12.68 -9.92
CA GLY A 74 -11.83 13.10 -8.74
C GLY A 74 -12.73 12.03 -8.11
N ALA A 75 -13.11 10.99 -8.85
CA ALA A 75 -13.85 9.85 -8.34
C ALA A 75 -12.98 8.83 -7.57
N SER A 76 -11.68 8.73 -7.88
CA SER A 76 -10.79 7.75 -7.23
C SER A 76 -10.27 8.22 -5.88
N ALA A 77 -10.06 9.53 -5.69
CA ALA A 77 -9.56 10.08 -4.42
C ALA A 77 -10.57 9.90 -3.27
N ILE A 78 -11.86 10.05 -3.56
CA ILE A 78 -12.94 9.85 -2.59
C ILE A 78 -13.12 8.37 -2.22
N ALA A 79 -12.72 7.45 -3.12
CA ALA A 79 -12.86 6.02 -2.92
C ALA A 79 -11.78 5.40 -2.00
N PHE A 80 -10.62 6.05 -1.85
CA PHE A 80 -9.43 5.41 -1.26
C PHE A 80 -8.94 5.98 0.07
N ASN A 81 -9.63 6.94 0.70
CA ASN A 81 -9.18 7.59 1.95
C ASN A 81 -7.70 8.02 1.86
N THR A 82 -7.36 8.79 0.84
CA THR A 82 -5.97 9.18 0.59
C THR A 82 -5.54 10.38 1.44
N PHE A 83 -4.28 10.40 1.86
CA PHE A 83 -3.67 11.54 2.53
C PHE A 83 -2.27 11.85 1.95
N PRO A 84 -1.82 13.10 1.95
CA PRO A 84 -0.51 13.47 1.42
C PRO A 84 0.63 12.97 2.32
N ILE A 85 1.70 12.47 1.70
CA ILE A 85 3.00 12.20 2.34
C ILE A 85 4.02 13.18 1.75
N GLU A 86 4.83 13.81 2.60
CA GLU A 86 5.92 14.67 2.14
C GLU A 86 7.06 13.86 1.52
N GLN A 87 7.64 14.37 0.41
CA GLN A 87 8.69 13.68 -0.34
C GLN A 87 10.03 13.58 0.39
N LYS A 88 10.29 14.43 1.38
CA LYS A 88 11.59 14.50 2.06
C LYS A 88 11.54 13.86 3.45
N GLY A 89 11.55 12.53 3.46
CA GLY A 89 12.12 11.72 4.55
C GLY A 89 11.44 11.71 5.92
N ALA A 90 10.53 12.62 6.23
CA ALA A 90 9.80 12.58 7.50
C ALA A 90 8.39 12.00 7.29
N PRO A 91 7.94 11.04 8.14
CA PRO A 91 6.54 10.65 8.17
C PRO A 91 5.73 11.90 8.51
N THR A 92 4.71 12.20 7.70
CA THR A 92 3.84 13.33 7.99
C THR A 92 3.19 13.12 9.36
N ARG A 93 3.06 14.18 10.14
CA ARG A 93 2.25 14.17 11.38
C ARG A 93 0.91 13.48 11.15
N THR A 94 0.31 13.69 9.97
CA THR A 94 -0.94 13.07 9.55
C THR A 94 -0.89 11.54 9.55
N ALA A 95 0.19 10.89 9.10
CA ALA A 95 0.32 9.43 9.11
C ALA A 95 0.43 8.88 10.54
N ALA A 96 1.25 9.51 11.38
CA ALA A 96 1.39 9.16 12.79
C ALA A 96 0.08 9.39 13.56
N ASP A 97 -0.63 10.50 13.32
CA ASP A 97 -1.93 10.79 13.92
C ASP A 97 -2.99 9.75 13.53
N LEU A 98 -3.00 9.30 12.27
CA LEU A 98 -3.90 8.23 11.82
C LEU A 98 -3.63 6.92 12.55
N LEU A 99 -2.36 6.52 12.69
CA LEU A 99 -1.99 5.34 13.45
C LEU A 99 -2.39 5.47 14.92
N GLY A 100 -2.15 6.62 15.56
CA GLY A 100 -2.57 6.91 16.92
C GLY A 100 -4.09 6.84 17.13
N ARG A 101 -4.88 7.09 16.10
CA ARG A 101 -6.35 6.93 16.11
C ARG A 101 -6.83 5.53 15.73
N GLY A 102 -5.93 4.56 15.61
CA GLY A 102 -6.23 3.16 15.30
C GLY A 102 -6.50 2.91 13.80
N TRP A 103 -6.05 3.80 12.90
CA TRP A 103 -6.08 3.58 11.46
C TRP A 103 -4.81 2.91 11.00
N SER A 104 -4.91 1.99 10.06
CA SER A 104 -3.76 1.48 9.32
C SER A 104 -3.41 2.42 8.16
N VAL A 105 -2.14 2.41 7.77
CA VAL A 105 -1.63 3.26 6.70
C VAL A 105 -0.93 2.42 5.64
N VAL A 106 -1.28 2.62 4.36
CA VAL A 106 -0.55 2.01 3.23
C VAL A 106 0.53 2.98 2.77
N VAL A 107 1.74 2.46 2.65
CA VAL A 107 2.91 3.20 2.15
C VAL A 107 3.52 2.44 0.98
N PHE A 108 3.77 3.15 -0.11
CA PHE A 108 4.58 2.70 -1.23
C PHE A 108 5.95 3.38 -1.15
N PRO A 109 6.94 2.76 -0.48
CA PRO A 109 8.19 3.44 -0.13
C PRO A 109 9.11 3.70 -1.32
N GLU A 110 8.78 3.23 -2.50
CA GLU A 110 9.45 3.59 -3.75
C GLU A 110 9.25 5.07 -4.14
N GLY A 111 8.23 5.74 -3.57
CA GLY A 111 7.89 7.14 -3.80
C GLY A 111 7.31 7.45 -5.18
N THR A 112 7.42 6.54 -6.12
CA THR A 112 6.82 6.63 -7.46
C THR A 112 6.61 5.23 -8.02
N ARG A 113 5.72 5.10 -9.00
CA ARG A 113 5.51 3.83 -9.71
C ARG A 113 6.75 3.42 -10.50
N SER A 114 7.04 2.12 -10.52
CA SER A 114 8.06 1.52 -11.36
C SER A 114 7.85 1.89 -12.84
N ARG A 115 8.95 2.04 -13.59
CA ARG A 115 8.91 2.31 -15.03
C ARG A 115 8.95 1.03 -15.87
N ASP A 116 9.48 -0.04 -15.30
CA ASP A 116 9.79 -1.30 -15.96
C ASP A 116 9.13 -2.52 -15.29
N GLY A 117 8.32 -2.27 -14.24
CA GLY A 117 7.64 -3.31 -13.47
C GLY A 117 8.49 -3.91 -12.34
N PHE A 118 9.77 -3.55 -12.22
CA PHE A 118 10.63 -4.02 -11.14
C PHE A 118 10.57 -3.11 -9.92
N MET A 119 10.74 -3.70 -8.75
CA MET A 119 10.76 -2.99 -7.48
C MET A 119 11.98 -2.07 -7.39
N ARG A 120 11.76 -0.81 -7.02
CA ARG A 120 12.78 0.21 -6.83
C ARG A 120 13.29 0.24 -5.39
N PRO A 121 14.43 0.91 -5.13
CA PRO A 121 14.91 1.13 -3.77
C PRO A 121 13.84 1.82 -2.91
N PHE A 122 13.69 1.34 -1.67
CA PHE A 122 12.76 1.88 -0.70
C PHE A 122 13.35 3.08 0.03
N GLN A 123 12.52 4.10 0.21
CA GLN A 123 12.79 5.23 1.10
C GLN A 123 12.56 4.82 2.56
N MET A 124 13.12 5.60 3.48
CA MET A 124 13.09 5.33 4.92
C MET A 124 11.74 5.60 5.60
N ASN A 125 10.81 6.26 4.93
CA ASN A 125 9.57 6.77 5.50
C ASN A 125 8.70 5.69 6.17
N ALA A 126 8.61 4.49 5.59
CA ALA A 126 7.85 3.38 6.17
C ALA A 126 8.48 2.87 7.49
N ALA A 127 9.81 2.71 7.51
CA ALA A 127 10.54 2.29 8.70
C ALA A 127 10.46 3.37 9.80
N GLN A 128 10.65 4.64 9.46
CA GLN A 128 10.51 5.76 10.39
C GLN A 128 9.12 5.78 11.02
N LEU A 129 8.08 5.66 10.20
CA LEU A 129 6.69 5.67 10.68
C LEU A 129 6.41 4.51 11.65
N ALA A 130 6.84 3.29 11.31
CA ALA A 130 6.62 2.11 12.14
C ALA A 130 7.37 2.19 13.47
N VAL A 131 8.64 2.60 13.44
CA VAL A 131 9.47 2.76 14.64
C VAL A 131 8.93 3.87 15.55
N GLN A 132 8.60 5.04 15.00
CA GLN A 132 8.07 6.16 15.79
C GLN A 132 6.70 5.86 16.41
N SER A 133 5.84 5.14 15.69
CA SER A 133 4.49 4.82 16.16
C SER A 133 4.42 3.49 16.93
N GLN A 134 5.50 2.73 17.01
CA GLN A 134 5.57 1.40 17.65
C GLN A 134 4.46 0.46 17.15
N VAL A 135 4.22 0.44 15.85
CA VAL A 135 3.22 -0.40 15.20
C VAL A 135 3.87 -1.41 14.26
N PRO A 136 3.23 -2.58 14.04
CA PRO A 136 3.76 -3.57 13.10
C PRO A 136 3.72 -3.07 11.65
N VAL A 137 4.72 -3.51 10.88
CA VAL A 137 4.72 -3.46 9.42
C VAL A 137 4.15 -4.75 8.88
N ILE A 138 3.24 -4.65 7.92
CA ILE A 138 2.77 -5.78 7.12
C ILE A 138 3.39 -5.63 5.73
N PRO A 139 4.35 -6.49 5.37
CA PRO A 139 4.89 -6.48 4.02
C PRO A 139 3.85 -7.00 3.03
N VAL A 140 3.77 -6.38 1.87
CA VAL A 140 2.81 -6.73 0.82
C VAL A 140 3.53 -6.81 -0.52
N GLY A 141 3.48 -7.97 -1.17
CA GLY A 141 3.96 -8.16 -2.53
C GLY A 141 2.81 -8.10 -3.53
N ILE A 142 2.91 -7.25 -4.55
CA ILE A 142 1.92 -7.12 -5.62
C ILE A 142 2.59 -7.42 -6.95
N ARG A 143 2.02 -8.35 -7.73
CA ARG A 143 2.57 -8.77 -9.03
C ARG A 143 1.50 -8.74 -10.13
N GLY A 144 1.93 -8.52 -11.36
CA GLY A 144 1.06 -8.55 -12.54
C GLY A 144 0.32 -7.24 -12.83
N THR A 145 0.26 -6.29 -11.90
CA THR A 145 -0.45 -5.01 -12.08
C THR A 145 0.18 -4.12 -13.14
N TYR A 146 1.52 -4.16 -13.30
CA TYR A 146 2.22 -3.43 -14.36
C TYR A 146 1.78 -3.90 -15.75
N ALA A 147 1.70 -5.21 -15.97
CA ALA A 147 1.22 -5.79 -17.23
C ALA A 147 -0.28 -5.62 -17.42
N ALA A 148 -1.06 -5.73 -16.33
CA ALA A 148 -2.51 -5.59 -16.36
C ALA A 148 -2.98 -4.16 -16.69
N MET A 149 -2.25 -3.15 -16.25
CA MET A 149 -2.51 -1.74 -16.54
C MET A 149 -1.18 -1.00 -16.69
N PRO A 150 -0.61 -0.99 -17.92
CA PRO A 150 0.63 -0.31 -18.23
C PRO A 150 0.56 1.20 -17.96
N ARG A 151 1.73 1.82 -17.87
CA ARG A 151 1.84 3.27 -17.69
C ARG A 151 1.16 4.01 -18.87
N GLY A 152 0.34 5.01 -18.55
CA GLY A 152 -0.47 5.73 -19.56
C GLY A 152 -1.87 5.14 -19.78
N SER A 153 -2.12 3.90 -19.29
CA SER A 153 -3.48 3.35 -19.30
C SER A 153 -4.27 3.82 -18.09
N TYR A 154 -5.56 4.06 -18.28
CA TYR A 154 -6.50 4.47 -17.22
C TYR A 154 -7.45 3.34 -16.80
N TRP A 155 -7.38 2.19 -17.49
CA TRP A 155 -8.20 1.02 -17.25
C TRP A 155 -7.39 -0.26 -17.50
N PRO A 156 -7.69 -1.37 -16.81
CA PRO A 156 -7.05 -2.65 -17.05
C PRO A 156 -7.24 -3.12 -18.51
N LEU A 157 -6.27 -3.85 -19.02
CA LEU A 157 -6.39 -4.53 -20.30
C LEU A 157 -7.53 -5.55 -20.26
N ALA A 158 -8.21 -5.73 -21.40
CA ALA A 158 -9.28 -6.71 -21.54
C ALA A 158 -8.76 -8.15 -21.33
N GLY A 159 -9.68 -9.07 -21.01
CA GLY A 159 -9.34 -10.48 -20.84
C GLY A 159 -9.02 -10.90 -19.38
N ARG A 160 -9.33 -10.06 -18.41
CA ARG A 160 -9.13 -10.32 -16.97
C ARG A 160 -7.68 -10.76 -16.65
N PRO A 161 -6.71 -9.87 -16.85
CA PRO A 161 -5.31 -10.18 -16.58
C PRO A 161 -5.11 -10.66 -15.14
N ARG A 162 -4.17 -11.59 -14.97
CA ARG A 162 -3.85 -12.18 -13.66
C ARG A 162 -3.04 -11.19 -12.82
N VAL A 163 -3.47 -11.02 -11.57
CA VAL A 163 -2.79 -10.18 -10.58
C VAL A 163 -2.68 -10.97 -9.27
N GLY A 164 -1.48 -11.06 -8.73
CA GLY A 164 -1.22 -11.67 -7.43
C GLY A 164 -1.01 -10.61 -6.35
N ILE A 165 -1.58 -10.83 -5.17
CA ILE A 165 -1.25 -10.07 -3.97
C ILE A 165 -0.98 -11.03 -2.81
N ARG A 166 0.13 -10.83 -2.13
CA ARG A 166 0.53 -11.61 -0.96
C ARG A 166 0.83 -10.71 0.21
N TYR A 167 0.23 -11.02 1.34
CA TYR A 167 0.48 -10.39 2.62
C TYR A 167 1.44 -11.27 3.43
N GLY A 168 2.54 -10.69 3.90
CA GLY A 168 3.47 -11.38 4.80
C GLY A 168 3.06 -11.24 6.26
N PRO A 169 3.73 -11.95 7.17
CA PRO A 169 3.49 -11.86 8.60
C PRO A 169 3.82 -10.45 9.12
N PRO A 170 3.12 -9.97 10.16
CA PRO A 170 3.43 -8.70 10.80
C PRO A 170 4.84 -8.71 11.39
N ILE A 171 5.60 -7.65 11.15
CA ILE A 171 6.96 -7.46 11.66
C ILE A 171 6.94 -6.24 12.58
N LEU A 172 7.29 -6.44 13.85
CA LEU A 172 7.40 -5.36 14.84
C LEU A 172 8.84 -4.86 14.91
N PRO A 173 9.05 -3.53 14.97
CA PRO A 173 10.37 -3.01 15.34
C PRO A 173 10.74 -3.46 16.76
N ARG A 174 12.00 -3.79 16.96
CA ARG A 174 12.51 -4.15 18.29
C ARG A 174 12.58 -2.92 19.19
N PRO A 175 12.47 -3.07 20.52
CA PRO A 175 12.72 -1.96 21.43
C PRO A 175 14.10 -1.33 21.19
N GLY A 176 14.13 -0.02 20.92
CA GLY A 176 15.36 0.73 20.64
C GLY A 176 15.91 0.57 19.22
N GLU A 177 15.29 -0.23 18.35
CA GLU A 177 15.71 -0.37 16.96
C GLU A 177 15.51 0.95 16.19
N THR A 178 16.54 1.35 15.46
CA THR A 178 16.46 2.56 14.62
C THR A 178 15.77 2.28 13.29
N PRO A 179 15.21 3.30 12.63
CA PRO A 179 14.65 3.14 11.29
C PRO A 179 15.66 2.58 10.27
N GLN A 180 16.94 2.93 10.42
CA GLN A 180 18.04 2.46 9.56
C GLN A 180 18.29 0.96 9.70
N GLU A 181 18.16 0.43 10.90
CA GLU A 181 18.30 -1.01 11.18
C GLU A 181 17.06 -1.80 10.76
N PHE A 182 15.87 -1.19 10.91
CA PHE A 182 14.60 -1.84 10.59
C PHE A 182 14.29 -1.88 9.08
N ALA A 183 14.70 -0.87 8.30
CA ALA A 183 14.38 -0.76 6.88
C ALA A 183 14.85 -1.96 6.04
N PRO A 184 16.08 -2.53 6.20
CA PRO A 184 16.50 -3.73 5.48
C PRO A 184 15.58 -4.93 5.70
N THR A 185 15.06 -5.11 6.92
CA THR A 185 14.12 -6.20 7.25
C THR A 185 12.81 -6.05 6.47
N ILE A 186 12.28 -4.83 6.38
CA ILE A 186 11.07 -4.54 5.59
C ILE A 186 11.31 -4.84 4.11
N VAL A 187 12.44 -4.37 3.55
CA VAL A 187 12.81 -4.58 2.15
C VAL A 187 12.92 -6.07 1.83
N ALA A 188 13.62 -6.83 2.68
CA ALA A 188 13.79 -8.27 2.50
C ALA A 188 12.44 -8.99 2.53
N ALA A 189 11.56 -8.63 3.48
CA ALA A 189 10.24 -9.23 3.61
C ALA A 189 9.34 -8.97 2.39
N VAL A 190 9.34 -7.75 1.83
CA VAL A 190 8.55 -7.46 0.61
C VAL A 190 9.13 -8.18 -0.61
N LYS A 191 10.46 -8.31 -0.71
CA LYS A 191 11.13 -9.02 -1.82
C LYS A 191 10.83 -10.52 -1.88
N GLN A 192 10.57 -11.13 -0.73
CA GLN A 192 10.28 -12.57 -0.62
C GLN A 192 8.84 -12.93 -1.03
N LEU A 193 7.96 -11.95 -1.18
CA LEU A 193 6.55 -12.13 -1.55
C LEU A 193 6.31 -12.05 -3.05
#